data_8179d2fbf91f283e27b1ca0c22e3db74
#
_entry.id   8179d2fbf91f283e27b1ca0c22e3db74
#
_cell.length_a   1.000
_cell.length_b   1.000
_cell.length_c   1.000
_cell.angle_alpha   90.00
_cell.angle_beta   90.00
_cell.angle_gamma   90.00
#
_symmetry.space_group_name_H-M   'P 1'
#
loop_
_entity.id
_entity.type
_entity.pdbx_description
1 polymer ?
#
loop_
_entity_poly.entity_id
_entity_poly.type
_entity_poly.pdbx_seq_one_letter_code
_entity_poly.pdbx_strand_id
1 'polypeptide(L)'
;NYRLNKKFTIKELSEKIGMTSSMLSQIERDLVNPSIATLRAISKALDVPLFMFFKEENNEELVVRANSRKSIGLPENNEVRYELLTPDTKGSIEFCMMNIPSYSFTEEIGQSHSGEEVAFILKGKVKIAIGSREYILNEGDSIRIPALTEHLSLIHI
;
A
#
# COMPACT_ATOMS: atom_id res chain seq x y z
N ASN A 1 -14.00 1.89 -11.17
CA ASN A 1 -13.51 3.23 -10.79
C ASN A 1 -13.98 3.56 -9.37
N TYR A 2 -13.07 3.50 -8.40
CA TYR A 2 -13.33 3.69 -6.96
C TYR A 2 -13.88 5.08 -6.63
N ARG A 3 -13.42 6.13 -7.33
CA ARG A 3 -13.90 7.50 -7.13
C ARG A 3 -15.40 7.62 -7.36
N LEU A 4 -15.91 7.03 -8.44
CA LEU A 4 -17.33 7.04 -8.76
C LEU A 4 -18.17 6.29 -7.72
N ASN A 5 -17.66 5.16 -7.22
CA ASN A 5 -18.31 4.38 -6.16
C ASN A 5 -18.44 5.19 -4.86
N LYS A 6 -17.44 6.03 -4.57
CA LYS A 6 -17.44 6.94 -3.41
C LYS A 6 -18.11 8.29 -3.73
N LYS A 7 -18.71 8.45 -4.92
CA LYS A 7 -19.46 9.64 -5.37
C LYS A 7 -18.63 10.94 -5.43
N PHE A 8 -17.32 10.86 -5.56
CA PHE A 8 -16.46 12.02 -5.77
C PHE A 8 -16.45 12.44 -7.25
N THR A 9 -16.49 13.72 -7.54
CA THR A 9 -16.09 14.27 -8.83
C THR A 9 -14.56 14.26 -8.97
N ILE A 10 -14.04 14.35 -10.20
CA ILE A 10 -12.60 14.49 -10.44
C ILE A 10 -12.04 15.70 -9.68
N LYS A 11 -12.78 16.81 -9.70
CA LYS A 11 -12.39 18.05 -9.06
C LYS A 11 -12.27 17.88 -7.54
N GLU A 12 -13.28 17.36 -6.88
CA GLU A 12 -13.30 17.15 -5.44
C GLU A 12 -12.17 16.23 -4.98
N LEU A 13 -11.94 15.12 -5.69
CA LEU A 13 -10.85 14.22 -5.33
C LEU A 13 -9.49 14.86 -5.57
N SER A 14 -9.30 15.55 -6.71
CA SER A 14 -8.02 16.20 -7.02
C SER A 14 -7.66 17.28 -6.00
N GLU A 15 -8.64 18.10 -5.57
CA GLU A 15 -8.44 19.10 -4.52
C GLU A 15 -8.08 18.45 -3.18
N LYS A 16 -8.76 17.35 -2.82
CA LYS A 16 -8.51 16.60 -1.57
C LYS A 16 -7.09 16.03 -1.48
N ILE A 17 -6.50 15.63 -2.60
CA ILE A 17 -5.16 15.02 -2.66
C ILE A 17 -4.07 15.99 -3.12
N GLY A 18 -4.40 17.26 -3.33
CA GLY A 18 -3.42 18.29 -3.71
C GLY A 18 -2.84 18.13 -5.13
N MET A 19 -3.64 17.58 -6.09
CA MET A 19 -3.18 17.42 -7.47
C MET A 19 -4.15 18.11 -8.46
N THR A 20 -3.72 18.24 -9.72
CA THR A 20 -4.59 18.80 -10.76
C THR A 20 -5.62 17.78 -11.24
N SER A 21 -6.82 18.25 -11.60
CA SER A 21 -7.87 17.41 -12.18
C SER A 21 -7.43 16.73 -13.49
N SER A 22 -6.57 17.41 -14.26
CA SER A 22 -5.99 16.85 -15.50
C SER A 22 -5.11 15.63 -15.19
N MET A 23 -4.22 15.73 -14.20
CA MET A 23 -3.35 14.64 -13.79
C MET A 23 -4.14 13.45 -13.27
N LEU A 24 -5.13 13.69 -12.40
CA LEU A 24 -6.01 12.63 -11.89
C LEU A 24 -6.77 11.94 -13.03
N SER A 25 -7.26 12.72 -14.01
CA SER A 25 -7.95 12.17 -15.18
C SER A 25 -7.03 11.32 -16.06
N GLN A 26 -5.75 11.69 -16.19
CA GLN A 26 -4.77 10.88 -16.92
C GLN A 26 -4.47 9.56 -16.22
N ILE A 27 -4.36 9.58 -14.90
CA ILE A 27 -4.18 8.37 -14.08
C ILE A 27 -5.40 7.45 -14.21
N GLU A 28 -6.63 7.98 -14.10
CA GLU A 28 -7.85 7.16 -14.25
C GLU A 28 -8.02 6.53 -15.63
N ARG A 29 -7.45 7.15 -16.66
CA ARG A 29 -7.44 6.64 -18.05
C ARG A 29 -6.22 5.79 -18.38
N ASP A 30 -5.36 5.53 -17.41
CA ASP A 30 -4.15 4.72 -17.58
C ASP A 30 -3.12 5.30 -18.55
N LEU A 31 -3.12 6.63 -18.73
CA LEU A 31 -2.20 7.34 -19.61
C LEU A 31 -0.89 7.72 -18.91
N VAL A 32 -0.85 7.69 -17.59
CA VAL A 32 0.29 8.02 -16.76
C VAL A 32 0.36 7.06 -15.57
N ASN A 33 1.53 6.53 -15.29
CA ASN A 33 1.75 5.74 -14.08
C ASN A 33 1.98 6.68 -12.89
N PRO A 34 1.13 6.62 -11.87
CA PRO A 34 1.32 7.43 -10.68
C PRO A 34 2.49 6.93 -9.83
N SER A 35 3.12 7.83 -9.09
CA SER A 35 4.06 7.46 -8.03
C SER A 35 3.33 6.73 -6.89
N ILE A 36 4.09 6.00 -6.06
CA ILE A 36 3.50 5.35 -4.88
C ILE A 36 2.91 6.37 -3.91
N ALA A 37 3.55 7.54 -3.75
CA ALA A 37 3.04 8.63 -2.94
C ALA A 37 1.68 9.13 -3.47
N THR A 38 1.54 9.25 -4.78
CA THR A 38 0.27 9.61 -5.43
C THR A 38 -0.80 8.54 -5.19
N LEU A 39 -0.46 7.25 -5.34
CA LEU A 39 -1.39 6.15 -5.09
C LEU A 39 -1.84 6.10 -3.64
N ARG A 40 -0.94 6.36 -2.69
CA ARG A 40 -1.28 6.47 -1.27
C ARG A 40 -2.22 7.63 -0.98
N ALA A 41 -1.97 8.81 -1.55
CA ALA A 41 -2.85 9.95 -1.39
C ALA A 41 -4.26 9.65 -1.91
N ILE A 42 -4.38 8.98 -3.06
CA ILE A 42 -5.65 8.54 -3.64
C ILE A 42 -6.31 7.48 -2.73
N SER A 43 -5.54 6.48 -2.28
CA SER A 43 -5.96 5.41 -1.38
C SER A 43 -6.59 5.99 -0.10
N LYS A 44 -5.87 6.87 0.58
CA LYS A 44 -6.33 7.56 1.79
C LYS A 44 -7.58 8.40 1.54
N ALA A 45 -7.61 9.17 0.46
CA ALA A 45 -8.74 10.06 0.14
C ALA A 45 -10.03 9.29 -0.17
N LEU A 46 -9.89 8.11 -0.78
CA LEU A 46 -11.00 7.24 -1.15
C LEU A 46 -11.34 6.20 -0.06
N ASP A 47 -10.52 6.09 0.99
CA ASP A 47 -10.65 5.03 1.99
C ASP A 47 -10.70 3.65 1.32
N VAL A 48 -9.69 3.38 0.48
CA VAL A 48 -9.54 2.13 -0.28
C VAL A 48 -8.11 1.64 -0.10
N PRO A 49 -7.88 0.38 0.30
CA PRO A 49 -6.53 -0.16 0.46
C PRO A 49 -5.67 0.04 -0.78
N LEU A 50 -4.38 0.34 -0.59
CA LEU A 50 -3.44 0.64 -1.68
C LEU A 50 -3.42 -0.45 -2.77
N PHE A 51 -3.47 -1.72 -2.34
CA PHE A 51 -3.43 -2.87 -3.25
C PHE A 51 -4.61 -2.95 -4.21
N MET A 52 -5.73 -2.31 -3.90
CA MET A 52 -6.89 -2.24 -4.80
C MET A 52 -6.63 -1.45 -6.09
N PHE A 53 -5.50 -0.74 -6.18
CA PHE A 53 -5.09 -0.02 -7.39
C PHE A 53 -4.18 -0.83 -8.30
N PHE A 54 -3.81 -2.05 -7.92
CA PHE A 54 -3.15 -2.96 -8.85
C PHE A 54 -4.10 -3.30 -10.00
N LYS A 55 -3.61 -3.20 -11.24
CA LYS A 55 -4.41 -3.59 -12.41
C LYS A 55 -4.90 -5.03 -12.25
N GLU A 56 -6.19 -5.19 -12.29
CA GLU A 56 -6.82 -6.50 -12.43
C GLU A 56 -6.66 -6.99 -13.88
N GLU A 57 -5.68 -7.81 -14.14
CA GLU A 57 -5.80 -8.78 -15.21
C GLU A 57 -6.73 -9.87 -14.67
N ASN A 58 -7.72 -10.29 -15.47
CA ASN A 58 -8.55 -11.46 -15.17
C ASN A 58 -7.66 -12.70 -15.20
N ASN A 59 -6.93 -12.91 -14.13
CA ASN A 59 -6.07 -14.07 -13.98
C ASN A 59 -6.86 -15.11 -13.18
N GLU A 60 -7.38 -16.12 -13.87
CA GLU A 60 -8.00 -17.28 -13.23
C GLU A 60 -6.95 -18.20 -12.59
N GLU A 61 -5.66 -17.88 -12.75
CA GLU A 61 -4.57 -18.65 -12.19
C GLU A 61 -4.43 -18.39 -10.69
N LEU A 62 -4.52 -19.46 -9.91
CA LEU A 62 -4.38 -19.38 -8.44
C LEU A 62 -2.93 -19.25 -7.98
N VAL A 63 -1.95 -19.47 -8.86
CA VAL A 63 -0.53 -19.48 -8.54
C VAL A 63 0.12 -18.16 -8.90
N VAL A 64 0.75 -17.51 -7.94
CA VAL A 64 1.62 -16.36 -8.16
C VAL A 64 3.07 -16.80 -8.22
N ARG A 65 3.68 -16.72 -9.39
CA ARG A 65 5.09 -17.04 -9.57
C ARG A 65 5.98 -15.88 -9.11
N ALA A 66 7.12 -16.20 -8.52
CA ALA A 66 8.04 -15.20 -7.96
C ALA A 66 8.51 -14.15 -8.99
N ASN A 67 8.64 -14.54 -10.27
CA ASN A 67 9.08 -13.68 -11.36
C ASN A 67 7.94 -12.92 -12.06
N SER A 68 6.68 -13.12 -11.62
CA SER A 68 5.50 -12.46 -12.21
C SER A 68 4.63 -11.76 -11.18
N ARG A 69 5.18 -11.45 -10.01
CA ARG A 69 4.48 -10.71 -8.96
C ARG A 69 4.14 -9.30 -9.42
N LYS A 70 2.93 -8.88 -9.14
CA LYS A 70 2.55 -7.47 -9.31
C LYS A 70 3.25 -6.65 -8.24
N SER A 71 3.91 -5.56 -8.62
CA SER A 71 4.66 -4.72 -7.67
C SER A 71 4.34 -3.24 -7.84
N ILE A 72 4.43 -2.51 -6.72
CA ILE A 72 4.40 -1.05 -6.67
C ILE A 72 5.66 -0.57 -5.95
N GLY A 73 6.17 0.59 -6.36
CA GLY A 73 7.41 1.17 -5.87
C GLY A 73 8.58 0.91 -6.83
N LEU A 74 9.45 1.90 -6.95
CA LEU A 74 10.63 1.83 -7.80
C LEU A 74 11.86 1.66 -6.91
N PRO A 75 12.63 0.56 -7.05
CA PRO A 75 13.84 0.33 -6.26
C PRO A 75 14.88 1.45 -6.42
N GLU A 76 14.87 2.09 -7.58
CA GLU A 76 15.82 3.15 -7.96
C GLU A 76 15.65 4.43 -7.13
N ASN A 77 14.48 4.65 -6.55
CA ASN A 77 14.18 5.86 -5.76
C ASN A 77 14.33 5.63 -4.24
N ASN A 78 14.90 4.52 -3.81
CA ASN A 78 14.96 4.14 -2.39
C ASN A 78 13.56 4.15 -1.72
N GLU A 79 12.53 3.84 -2.49
CA GLU A 79 11.15 3.76 -2.03
C GLU A 79 10.81 2.36 -1.52
N VAL A 80 9.81 2.30 -0.65
CA VAL A 80 9.25 1.02 -0.20
C VAL A 80 8.60 0.32 -1.39
N ARG A 81 9.00 -0.94 -1.62
CA ARG A 81 8.44 -1.78 -2.67
C ARG A 81 7.46 -2.78 -2.08
N TYR A 82 6.29 -2.84 -2.66
CA TYR A 82 5.25 -3.82 -2.33
C TYR A 82 5.13 -4.83 -3.46
N GLU A 83 5.10 -6.11 -3.14
CA GLU A 83 4.82 -7.20 -4.08
C GLU A 83 3.58 -7.96 -3.62
N LEU A 84 2.58 -8.08 -4.49
CA LEU A 84 1.38 -8.85 -4.20
C LEU A 84 1.68 -10.35 -4.34
N LEU A 85 1.38 -11.11 -3.32
CA LEU A 85 1.58 -12.56 -3.25
C LEU A 85 0.27 -13.35 -3.44
N THR A 86 -0.88 -12.67 -3.47
CA THR A 86 -2.16 -13.21 -3.91
C THR A 86 -2.39 -12.89 -5.39
N PRO A 87 -3.10 -13.73 -6.14
CA PRO A 87 -3.33 -13.51 -7.58
C PRO A 87 -4.02 -12.18 -7.88
N ASP A 88 -4.92 -11.77 -7.00
CA ASP A 88 -5.67 -10.52 -7.07
C ASP A 88 -6.05 -10.03 -5.67
N THR A 89 -6.82 -8.94 -5.62
CA THR A 89 -7.32 -8.31 -4.40
C THR A 89 -8.81 -8.53 -4.16
N LYS A 90 -9.41 -9.50 -4.84
CA LYS A 90 -10.86 -9.80 -4.75
C LYS A 90 -11.21 -10.70 -3.57
N GLY A 91 -10.20 -11.43 -3.07
CA GLY A 91 -10.36 -12.31 -1.91
C GLY A 91 -10.50 -11.56 -0.60
N SER A 92 -10.79 -12.31 0.46
CA SER A 92 -10.82 -11.79 1.84
C SER A 92 -9.42 -11.66 2.46
N ILE A 93 -8.39 -12.18 1.79
CA ILE A 93 -7.00 -12.14 2.26
C ILE A 93 -6.18 -11.39 1.21
N GLU A 94 -5.51 -10.34 1.65
CA GLU A 94 -4.45 -9.68 0.90
C GLU A 94 -3.11 -10.09 1.51
N PHE A 95 -2.27 -10.75 0.73
CA PHE A 95 -0.95 -11.17 1.17
C PHE A 95 0.12 -10.48 0.33
N CYS A 96 1.00 -9.77 0.97
CA CYS A 96 2.05 -9.02 0.28
C CYS A 96 3.41 -9.18 0.94
N MET A 97 4.44 -8.93 0.16
CA MET A 97 5.80 -8.76 0.64
C MET A 97 6.19 -7.30 0.52
N MET A 98 6.72 -6.73 1.60
CA MET A 98 7.28 -5.38 1.60
C MET A 98 8.80 -5.46 1.66
N ASN A 99 9.46 -4.74 0.76
CA ASN A 99 10.88 -4.46 0.85
C ASN A 99 11.03 -2.98 1.21
N ILE A 100 11.47 -2.74 2.42
CA ILE A 100 11.61 -1.40 2.97
C ILE A 100 13.10 -1.10 3.05
N PRO A 101 13.63 -0.13 2.30
CA PRO A 101 15.04 0.26 2.37
C PRO A 101 15.41 0.77 3.76
N SER A 102 16.68 0.67 4.10
CA SER A 102 17.22 1.21 5.34
C SER A 102 16.94 2.71 5.48
N TYR A 103 16.61 3.15 6.69
CA TYR A 103 16.25 4.55 7.01
C TYR A 103 15.03 5.10 6.27
N SER A 104 14.23 4.25 5.65
CA SER A 104 12.95 4.63 5.09
C SER A 104 11.78 4.19 5.96
N PHE A 105 10.63 4.77 5.73
CA PHE A 105 9.38 4.45 6.41
C PHE A 105 8.28 4.25 5.38
N THR A 106 7.29 3.46 5.73
CA THR A 106 6.17 3.18 4.81
C THR A 106 5.31 4.41 4.59
N GLU A 107 5.22 5.30 5.58
CA GLU A 107 4.40 6.51 5.56
C GLU A 107 4.89 7.55 6.54
N GLU A 108 4.66 8.85 6.24
CA GLU A 108 4.98 9.95 7.15
C GLU A 108 3.95 10.07 8.29
N ILE A 109 2.73 9.60 8.07
CA ILE A 109 1.62 9.64 9.04
C ILE A 109 1.06 8.24 9.15
N GLY A 110 0.82 7.76 10.37
CA GLY A 110 0.23 6.47 10.63
C GLY A 110 -1.10 6.27 9.89
N GLN A 111 -1.30 5.08 9.37
CA GLN A 111 -2.56 4.70 8.70
C GLN A 111 -3.36 3.75 9.55
N SER A 112 -4.67 3.75 9.33
CA SER A 112 -5.59 2.77 9.88
C SER A 112 -6.53 2.29 8.79
N HIS A 113 -6.89 1.01 8.83
CA HIS A 113 -7.83 0.40 7.90
C HIS A 113 -8.74 -0.60 8.61
N SER A 114 -9.81 -1.00 7.95
CA SER A 114 -10.84 -1.88 8.53
C SER A 114 -10.41 -3.34 8.66
N GLY A 115 -9.32 -3.76 8.00
CA GLY A 115 -8.78 -5.11 8.10
C GLY A 115 -7.86 -5.27 9.31
N GLU A 116 -7.80 -6.49 9.86
CA GLU A 116 -6.73 -6.91 10.77
C GLU A 116 -5.49 -7.28 9.93
N GLU A 117 -4.31 -6.96 10.42
CA GLU A 117 -3.06 -7.23 9.73
C GLU A 117 -2.13 -8.10 10.60
N VAL A 118 -1.39 -8.98 9.95
CA VAL A 118 -0.30 -9.73 10.56
C VAL A 118 0.96 -9.51 9.75
N ALA A 119 2.03 -9.08 10.40
CA ALA A 119 3.33 -8.95 9.77
C ALA A 119 4.32 -9.96 10.34
N PHE A 120 5.17 -10.50 9.46
CA PHE A 120 6.28 -11.39 9.81
C PHE A 120 7.57 -10.86 9.19
N ILE A 121 8.63 -10.77 9.96
CA ILE A 121 9.92 -10.23 9.54
C ILE A 121 10.75 -11.32 8.89
N LEU A 122 10.85 -11.29 7.57
CA LEU A 122 11.63 -12.26 6.80
C LEU A 122 13.14 -12.01 6.91
N LYS A 123 13.54 -10.74 7.00
CA LYS A 123 14.95 -10.35 7.08
C LYS A 123 15.09 -8.94 7.66
N GLY A 124 16.14 -8.75 8.46
CA GLY A 124 16.48 -7.44 8.99
C GLY A 124 15.77 -7.10 10.29
N LYS A 125 15.61 -5.80 10.54
CA LYS A 125 15.04 -5.26 11.77
C LYS A 125 14.07 -4.12 11.45
N VAL A 126 12.89 -4.16 12.04
CA VAL A 126 11.83 -3.19 11.80
C VAL A 126 11.34 -2.59 13.11
N LYS A 127 11.15 -1.29 13.13
CA LYS A 127 10.40 -0.61 14.19
C LYS A 127 8.99 -0.33 13.68
N ILE A 128 7.99 -0.75 14.44
CA ILE A 128 6.57 -0.51 14.15
C ILE A 128 5.98 0.30 15.31
N ALA A 129 5.34 1.42 14.99
CA ALA A 129 4.51 2.15 15.93
C ALA A 129 3.04 1.76 15.73
N ILE A 130 2.36 1.40 16.82
CA ILE A 130 0.94 1.07 16.84
C ILE A 130 0.27 1.91 17.91
N GLY A 131 -0.53 2.89 17.50
CA GLY A 131 -1.04 3.91 18.40
C GLY A 131 0.11 4.65 19.10
N SER A 132 0.13 4.62 20.42
CA SER A 132 1.18 5.26 21.24
C SER A 132 2.36 4.34 21.58
N ARG A 133 2.40 3.10 21.09
CA ARG A 133 3.43 2.13 21.45
C ARG A 133 4.34 1.84 20.26
N GLU A 134 5.64 1.69 20.55
CA GLU A 134 6.64 1.27 19.56
C GLU A 134 7.11 -0.15 19.87
N TYR A 135 7.29 -0.93 18.81
CA TYR A 135 7.79 -2.30 18.86
C TYR A 135 8.99 -2.43 17.93
N ILE A 136 10.03 -3.10 18.41
CA ILE A 136 11.19 -3.46 17.61
C ILE A 136 11.10 -4.95 17.34
N LEU A 137 11.03 -5.29 16.07
CA LEU A 137 10.93 -6.66 15.59
C LEU A 137 12.22 -7.05 14.88
N ASN A 138 12.73 -8.22 15.19
CA ASN A 138 13.89 -8.82 14.52
C ASN A 138 13.42 -9.89 13.50
N GLU A 139 14.34 -10.37 12.73
CA GLU A 139 14.12 -11.52 11.83
C GLU A 139 13.48 -12.69 12.59
N GLY A 140 12.42 -13.26 12.04
CA GLY A 140 11.63 -14.33 12.65
C GLY A 140 10.51 -13.87 13.60
N ASP A 141 10.46 -12.60 13.99
CA ASP A 141 9.38 -12.06 14.81
C ASP A 141 8.11 -11.82 13.97
N SER A 142 6.97 -11.87 14.66
CA SER A 142 5.69 -11.50 14.08
C SER A 142 4.91 -10.56 14.99
N ILE A 143 4.02 -9.78 14.40
CA ILE A 143 3.13 -8.87 15.11
C ILE A 143 1.74 -8.89 14.49
N ARG A 144 0.71 -8.77 15.33
CA ARG A 144 -0.67 -8.54 14.92
C ARG A 144 -1.03 -7.08 15.14
N ILE A 145 -1.57 -6.45 14.12
CA ILE A 145 -2.08 -5.08 14.14
C ILE A 145 -3.61 -5.16 14.10
N PRO A 146 -4.32 -4.78 15.16
CA PRO A 146 -5.76 -4.84 15.19
C PRO A 146 -6.39 -3.88 14.18
N ALA A 147 -7.56 -4.23 13.66
CA ALA A 147 -8.34 -3.38 12.77
C ALA A 147 -8.56 -1.98 13.37
N LEU A 148 -8.63 -0.97 12.50
CA LEU A 148 -8.87 0.43 12.85
C LEU A 148 -7.81 1.05 13.80
N THR A 149 -6.67 0.39 13.96
CA THR A 149 -5.58 0.91 14.78
C THR A 149 -4.57 1.63 13.91
N GLU A 150 -4.25 2.86 14.26
CA GLU A 150 -3.22 3.64 13.56
C GLU A 150 -1.85 3.00 13.77
N HIS A 151 -1.14 2.76 12.67
CA HIS A 151 0.18 2.16 12.71
C HIS A 151 1.11 2.72 11.65
N LEU A 152 2.40 2.65 11.92
CA LEU A 152 3.47 3.13 11.04
C LEU A 152 4.65 2.16 11.11
N SER A 153 5.11 1.69 9.98
CA SER A 153 6.31 0.86 9.90
C SER A 153 7.54 1.69 9.54
N LEU A 154 8.54 1.64 10.40
CA LEU A 154 9.83 2.29 10.23
C LEU A 154 10.91 1.22 10.18
N ILE A 155 11.87 1.34 9.27
CA ILE A 155 13.08 0.54 9.35
C ILE A 155 14.11 1.27 10.17
N HIS A 156 14.72 0.46 11.04
CA HIS A 156 15.92 0.82 11.76
C HIS A 156 17.00 -0.20 11.41
N ILE A 157 18.21 0.24 11.22
CA ILE A 157 19.37 -0.62 10.98
C ILE A 157 19.88 -1.11 12.30
#